data_5cd796c9724abf43fd739e5567a1902d
#
_entry.id   5cd796c9724abf43fd739e5567a1902d
#
_cell.length_a   1.000
_cell.length_b   1.000
_cell.length_c   1.000
_cell.angle_alpha   90.00
_cell.angle_beta   90.00
_cell.angle_gamma   90.00
#
_symmetry.space_group_name_H-M   'P 1'
#
loop_
_entity.id
_entity.type
_entity.pdbx_description
1 polymer ?
#
loop_
_entity_poly.entity_id
_entity_poly.type
_entity_poly.pdbx_seq_one_letter_code
_entity_poly.pdbx_strand_id
1 'polypeptide(L)'
;MATATAKALASLDEFLALAGTPPSGTDRFKLKVEVRDGDISEHFWVIPFQRTETGFVGILANEPAAVRNVVLGQEIEFTRDDISDWGYRHDGRQVGSFTVCVMFKRMSKEEADYLRDKSGYDC
;
A
#
# COMPACT_ATOMS: atom_id res chain seq x y z
N MET A 1 -7.75 -12.12 1.43
CA MET A 1 -6.84 -11.23 0.63
C MET A 1 -7.34 -11.00 -0.80
N ALA A 2 -7.76 -12.05 -1.50
CA ALA A 2 -8.20 -11.90 -2.90
C ALA A 2 -9.36 -10.90 -3.07
N THR A 3 -10.36 -10.92 -2.19
CA THR A 3 -11.49 -9.98 -2.23
C THR A 3 -11.05 -8.56 -1.95
N ALA A 4 -10.14 -8.37 -0.98
CA ALA A 4 -9.60 -7.05 -0.64
C ALA A 4 -8.79 -6.48 -1.80
N THR A 5 -7.94 -7.30 -2.43
CA THR A 5 -7.17 -6.90 -3.61
C THR A 5 -8.08 -6.53 -4.77
N ALA A 6 -9.15 -7.31 -5.02
CA ALA A 6 -10.11 -7.00 -6.06
C ALA A 6 -10.78 -5.64 -5.84
N LYS A 7 -11.15 -5.31 -4.61
CA LYS A 7 -11.72 -4.00 -4.27
C LYS A 7 -10.72 -2.88 -4.52
N ALA A 8 -9.47 -3.08 -4.13
CA ALA A 8 -8.41 -2.10 -4.34
C ALA A 8 -8.20 -1.84 -5.84
N LEU A 9 -8.11 -2.90 -6.64
CA LEU A 9 -7.89 -2.77 -8.09
C LEU A 9 -9.09 -2.14 -8.80
N ALA A 10 -10.31 -2.40 -8.35
CA ALA A 10 -11.51 -1.80 -8.93
C ALA A 10 -11.56 -0.28 -8.74
N SER A 11 -10.94 0.24 -7.69
CA SER A 11 -10.92 1.67 -7.37
C SER A 11 -9.55 2.33 -7.59
N LEU A 12 -8.59 1.61 -8.16
CA LEU A 12 -7.21 2.11 -8.32
C LEU A 12 -7.15 3.38 -9.17
N ASP A 13 -7.91 3.47 -10.26
CA ASP A 13 -7.89 4.65 -11.12
C ASP A 13 -8.38 5.90 -10.38
N GLU A 14 -9.41 5.78 -9.56
CA GLU A 14 -9.89 6.89 -8.72
C GLU A 14 -8.82 7.32 -7.73
N PHE A 15 -8.15 6.36 -7.10
CA PHE A 15 -7.06 6.65 -6.18
C PHE A 15 -5.91 7.40 -6.88
N LEU A 16 -5.50 6.94 -8.06
CA LEU A 16 -4.40 7.55 -8.81
C LEU A 16 -4.74 8.99 -9.23
N ALA A 17 -6.00 9.25 -9.56
CA ALA A 17 -6.45 10.61 -9.87
C ALA A 17 -6.35 11.51 -8.63
N LEU A 18 -6.75 11.03 -7.46
CA LEU A 18 -6.62 11.77 -6.20
C LEU A 18 -5.15 12.04 -5.85
N ALA A 19 -4.29 11.05 -6.03
CA ALA A 19 -2.86 11.18 -5.74
C ALA A 19 -2.18 12.23 -6.64
N GLY A 20 -2.65 12.38 -7.89
CA GLY A 20 -2.13 13.38 -8.83
C GLY A 20 -2.56 14.81 -8.50
N THR A 21 -3.71 14.98 -7.85
CA THR A 21 -4.23 16.28 -7.42
C THR A 21 -4.83 16.12 -6.02
N PRO A 22 -3.98 16.01 -4.98
CA PRO A 22 -4.45 15.66 -3.64
C PRO A 22 -5.44 16.68 -3.08
N PRO A 23 -6.62 16.23 -2.61
CA PRO A 23 -7.56 17.11 -1.93
C PRO A 23 -7.00 17.63 -0.61
N SER A 24 -7.56 18.73 -0.12
CA SER A 24 -7.21 19.29 1.16
C SER A 24 -7.44 18.26 2.28
N GLY A 25 -6.50 18.19 3.22
CA GLY A 25 -6.59 17.25 4.36
C GLY A 25 -6.07 15.86 4.06
N THR A 26 -5.63 15.58 2.83
CA THR A 26 -5.11 14.25 2.46
C THR A 26 -3.59 14.25 2.42
N ASP A 27 -3.00 13.12 2.78
CA ASP A 27 -1.55 12.89 2.71
C ASP A 27 -1.24 11.39 2.67
N ARG A 28 0.05 11.07 2.59
CA ARG A 28 0.57 9.71 2.69
C ARG A 28 -0.04 8.75 1.68
N PHE A 29 -0.12 9.18 0.42
CA PHE A 29 -0.55 8.32 -0.69
C PHE A 29 0.51 7.25 -0.91
N LYS A 30 0.09 5.98 -0.88
CA LYS A 30 0.97 4.82 -0.99
C LYS A 30 0.34 3.73 -1.86
N LEU A 31 1.21 2.89 -2.43
CA LEU A 31 0.81 1.71 -3.19
C LEU A 31 1.41 0.47 -2.55
N LYS A 32 0.67 -0.63 -2.57
CA LYS A 32 1.20 -1.93 -2.16
C LYS A 32 1.61 -2.69 -3.41
N VAL A 33 2.86 -3.14 -3.45
CA VAL A 33 3.50 -3.66 -4.66
C VAL A 33 4.09 -5.03 -4.37
N GLU A 34 3.88 -5.97 -5.29
CA GLU A 34 4.50 -7.29 -5.23
C GLU A 34 5.89 -7.23 -5.85
N VAL A 35 6.88 -7.70 -5.10
CA VAL A 35 8.26 -7.87 -5.57
C VAL A 35 8.57 -9.35 -5.63
N ARG A 36 9.09 -9.81 -6.75
CA ARG A 36 9.44 -11.21 -6.99
C ARG A 36 10.95 -11.40 -6.95
N ASP A 37 11.38 -12.51 -6.35
CA ASP A 37 12.77 -12.92 -6.31
C ASP A 37 12.81 -14.44 -6.55
N GLY A 38 12.97 -14.83 -7.82
CA GLY A 38 12.83 -16.23 -8.22
C GLY A 38 11.42 -16.73 -7.97
N ASP A 39 11.29 -17.79 -7.16
CA ASP A 39 10.00 -18.39 -6.79
C ASP A 39 9.34 -17.73 -5.59
N ILE A 40 10.01 -16.75 -4.98
CA ILE A 40 9.54 -16.07 -3.79
C ILE A 40 8.95 -14.73 -4.19
N SER A 41 7.84 -14.34 -3.56
CA SER A 41 7.30 -12.99 -3.70
C SER A 41 6.92 -12.43 -2.33
N GLU A 42 6.95 -11.11 -2.24
CA GLU A 42 6.60 -10.39 -1.03
C GLU A 42 5.95 -9.08 -1.42
N HIS A 43 4.97 -8.62 -0.62
CA HIS A 43 4.26 -7.37 -0.86
C HIS A 43 4.78 -6.28 0.06
N PHE A 44 5.00 -5.09 -0.51
CA PHE A 44 5.55 -3.95 0.21
C PHE A 44 4.71 -2.70 -0.01
N TRP A 45 4.62 -1.86 1.02
CA TRP A 45 4.16 -0.50 0.83
C TRP A 45 5.26 0.33 0.19
N VAL A 46 4.89 1.18 -0.76
CA VAL A 46 5.78 2.07 -1.50
C VAL A 46 5.28 3.49 -1.33
N ILE A 47 6.10 4.35 -0.77
CA ILE A 47 5.79 5.76 -0.52
C ILE A 47 7.09 6.58 -0.41
N PRO A 48 7.24 7.72 -1.10
CA PRO A 48 6.36 8.25 -2.13
C PRO A 48 6.45 7.45 -3.43
N PHE A 49 5.58 7.71 -4.36
CA PHE A 49 5.62 7.11 -5.69
C PHE A 49 5.24 8.14 -6.74
N GLN A 50 5.64 7.88 -7.99
CA GLN A 50 5.31 8.71 -9.15
C GLN A 50 4.96 7.81 -10.34
N ARG A 51 4.11 8.31 -11.22
CA ARG A 51 3.83 7.65 -12.49
C ARG A 51 4.94 7.97 -13.49
N THR A 52 5.28 6.98 -14.32
CA THR A 52 6.23 7.13 -15.42
C THR A 52 5.52 6.78 -16.74
N GLU A 53 6.21 6.93 -17.87
CA GLU A 53 5.64 6.57 -19.17
C GLU A 53 5.24 5.10 -19.26
N THR A 54 5.98 4.22 -18.59
CA THR A 54 5.81 2.77 -18.70
C THR A 54 5.26 2.12 -17.43
N GLY A 55 5.05 2.89 -16.37
CA GLY A 55 4.57 2.34 -15.11
C GLY A 55 4.73 3.32 -13.96
N PHE A 56 5.48 2.92 -12.95
CA PHE A 56 5.66 3.68 -11.72
C PHE A 56 7.07 3.54 -11.18
N VAL A 57 7.45 4.50 -10.34
CA VAL A 57 8.67 4.44 -9.54
C VAL A 57 8.34 4.91 -8.13
N GLY A 58 8.95 4.31 -7.12
CA GLY A 58 8.71 4.72 -5.73
C GLY A 58 9.70 4.10 -4.76
N ILE A 59 9.57 4.46 -3.50
CA ILE A 59 10.49 4.08 -2.43
C ILE A 59 9.91 2.96 -1.58
N LEU A 60 10.67 1.88 -1.40
CA LEU A 60 10.30 0.74 -0.59
C LEU A 60 10.22 1.15 0.88
N ALA A 61 9.05 0.99 1.49
CA ALA A 61 8.77 1.51 2.83
C ALA A 61 8.76 0.44 3.93
N ASN A 62 8.98 -0.84 3.57
CA ASN A 62 9.01 -1.94 4.54
C ASN A 62 10.30 -2.71 4.42
N GLU A 63 10.74 -3.31 5.53
CA GLU A 63 11.91 -4.18 5.56
C GLU A 63 11.57 -5.52 4.91
N PRO A 64 12.36 -6.00 3.92
CA PRO A 64 12.12 -7.32 3.35
C PRO A 64 12.31 -8.44 4.35
N ALA A 65 11.39 -9.41 4.36
CA ALA A 65 11.47 -10.59 5.21
C ALA A 65 11.89 -11.82 4.40
N ALA A 66 11.48 -11.93 3.15
CA ALA A 66 11.68 -13.12 2.33
C ALA A 66 12.55 -12.85 1.09
N VAL A 67 12.23 -11.81 0.32
CA VAL A 67 12.99 -11.47 -0.88
C VAL A 67 14.31 -10.82 -0.50
N ARG A 68 15.34 -11.01 -1.34
CA ARG A 68 16.70 -10.54 -1.06
C ARG A 68 17.22 -9.57 -2.10
N ASN A 69 16.44 -9.30 -3.13
CA ASN A 69 16.85 -8.44 -4.26
C ASN A 69 16.51 -6.96 -4.08
N VAL A 70 15.92 -6.60 -2.95
CA VAL A 70 15.60 -5.21 -2.61
C VAL A 70 15.89 -4.95 -1.14
N VAL A 71 16.05 -3.66 -0.79
CA VAL A 71 16.28 -3.22 0.59
C VAL A 71 15.36 -2.07 0.94
N LEU A 72 15.09 -1.89 2.23
CA LEU A 72 14.31 -0.76 2.74
C LEU A 72 14.91 0.56 2.25
N GLY A 73 14.07 1.46 1.77
CA GLY A 73 14.49 2.77 1.26
C GLY A 73 14.95 2.78 -0.18
N GLN A 74 15.01 1.63 -0.84
CA GLN A 74 15.41 1.54 -2.23
C GLN A 74 14.33 2.09 -3.16
N GLU A 75 14.74 2.82 -4.19
CA GLU A 75 13.84 3.21 -5.27
C GLU A 75 13.63 2.01 -6.20
N ILE A 76 12.38 1.66 -6.44
CA ILE A 76 12.03 0.54 -7.31
C ILE A 76 11.10 0.99 -8.43
N GLU A 77 11.19 0.32 -9.58
CA GLU A 77 10.26 0.48 -10.68
C GLU A 77 9.27 -0.68 -10.67
N PHE A 78 8.02 -0.40 -11.01
CA PHE A 78 6.98 -1.42 -11.07
C PHE A 78 5.88 -1.00 -12.04
N THR A 79 5.01 -1.95 -12.36
CA THR A 79 3.89 -1.71 -13.27
C THR A 79 2.57 -1.87 -12.52
N ARG A 80 1.47 -1.49 -13.20
CA ARG A 80 0.13 -1.64 -12.65
C ARG A 80 -0.17 -3.08 -12.22
N ASP A 81 0.36 -4.06 -12.94
CA ASP A 81 0.13 -5.48 -12.64
C ASP A 81 0.76 -5.92 -11.31
N ASP A 82 1.73 -5.18 -10.82
CA ASP A 82 2.38 -5.47 -9.54
C ASP A 82 1.64 -4.87 -8.35
N ILE A 83 0.67 -4.00 -8.58
CA ILE A 83 -0.05 -3.30 -7.51
C ILE A 83 -1.17 -4.18 -6.97
N SER A 84 -1.23 -4.34 -5.64
CA SER A 84 -2.24 -5.16 -4.97
C SER A 84 -3.13 -4.38 -4.01
N ASP A 85 -2.75 -3.16 -3.63
CA ASP A 85 -3.54 -2.32 -2.73
C ASP A 85 -3.08 -0.87 -2.86
N TRP A 86 -3.86 0.03 -2.27
CA TRP A 86 -3.52 1.45 -2.19
C TRP A 86 -4.06 2.01 -0.88
N GLY A 87 -3.55 3.15 -0.46
CA GLY A 87 -4.03 3.82 0.72
C GLY A 87 -3.57 5.26 0.78
N TYR A 88 -4.28 6.06 1.53
CA TYR A 88 -3.89 7.42 1.88
C TYR A 88 -4.54 7.79 3.21
N ARG A 89 -4.21 8.98 3.69
CA ARG A 89 -4.77 9.48 4.93
C ARG A 89 -5.61 10.72 4.64
N HIS A 90 -6.78 10.79 5.25
CA HIS A 90 -7.68 11.94 5.17
C HIS A 90 -8.01 12.38 6.60
N ASP A 91 -7.58 13.58 6.98
CA ASP A 91 -7.74 14.13 8.34
C ASP A 91 -7.29 13.14 9.42
N GLY A 92 -6.17 12.46 9.17
CA GLY A 92 -5.59 11.49 10.11
C GLY A 92 -6.17 10.09 10.06
N ARG A 93 -7.21 9.85 9.23
CA ARG A 93 -7.83 8.51 9.09
C ARG A 93 -7.38 7.85 7.81
N GLN A 94 -7.12 6.54 7.88
CA GLN A 94 -6.72 5.75 6.72
C GLN A 94 -7.90 5.51 5.79
N VAL A 95 -7.67 5.69 4.49
CA VAL A 95 -8.64 5.37 3.42
C VAL A 95 -7.98 4.34 2.50
N GLY A 96 -8.71 3.33 2.09
CA GLY A 96 -8.15 2.21 1.35
C GLY A 96 -7.49 1.21 2.28
N SER A 97 -6.29 0.73 1.93
CA SER A 97 -5.55 -0.28 2.71
C SER A 97 -6.42 -1.52 2.99
N PHE A 98 -7.10 -2.01 1.98
CA PHE A 98 -8.08 -3.10 2.11
C PHE A 98 -7.45 -4.37 2.65
N THR A 99 -6.20 -4.66 2.27
CA THR A 99 -5.50 -5.85 2.74
C THR A 99 -5.10 -5.74 4.21
N VAL A 100 -4.88 -4.53 4.71
CA VAL A 100 -4.59 -4.31 6.14
C VAL A 100 -5.82 -4.66 6.97
N CYS A 101 -7.02 -4.26 6.52
CA CYS A 101 -8.26 -4.59 7.21
C CYS A 101 -8.50 -6.10 7.32
N VAL A 102 -8.09 -6.88 6.31
CA VAL A 102 -8.15 -8.34 6.37
C VAL A 102 -7.24 -8.86 7.49
N MET A 103 -6.06 -8.28 7.64
CA MET A 103 -5.12 -8.68 8.69
C MET A 103 -5.65 -8.44 10.10
N PHE A 104 -6.51 -7.42 10.30
CA PHE A 104 -7.13 -7.13 11.60
C PHE A 104 -7.91 -8.33 12.15
N LYS A 105 -8.51 -9.12 11.27
CA LYS A 105 -9.25 -10.32 11.67
C LYS A 105 -8.37 -11.42 12.26
N ARG A 106 -7.06 -11.34 12.01
CA ARG A 106 -6.06 -12.32 12.45
C ARG A 106 -5.22 -11.80 13.62
N MET A 107 -5.44 -10.54 14.02
CA MET A 107 -4.73 -9.92 15.13
C MET A 107 -5.46 -10.13 16.43
N SER A 108 -4.73 -9.99 17.54
CA SER A 108 -5.35 -9.85 18.84
C SER A 108 -6.17 -8.56 18.90
N LYS A 109 -7.14 -8.49 19.79
CA LYS A 109 -7.94 -7.28 19.99
C LYS A 109 -7.03 -6.09 20.36
N GLU A 110 -6.03 -6.33 21.20
CA GLU A 110 -5.11 -5.29 21.66
C GLU A 110 -4.29 -4.71 20.49
N GLU A 111 -3.78 -5.55 19.60
CA GLU A 111 -3.04 -5.11 18.42
C GLU A 111 -3.94 -4.30 17.48
N ALA A 112 -5.15 -4.80 17.22
CA ALA A 112 -6.10 -4.12 16.34
C ALA A 112 -6.49 -2.75 16.92
N ASP A 113 -6.79 -2.69 18.22
CA ASP A 113 -7.15 -1.43 18.90
C ASP A 113 -5.99 -0.43 18.84
N TYR A 114 -4.76 -0.90 19.04
CA TYR A 114 -3.58 -0.06 18.94
C TYR A 114 -3.46 0.58 17.55
N LEU A 115 -3.63 -0.20 16.49
CA LEU A 115 -3.54 0.31 15.12
C LEU A 115 -4.69 1.26 14.78
N ARG A 116 -5.90 1.02 15.29
CA ARG A 116 -7.01 1.96 15.11
C ARG A 116 -6.72 3.29 15.76
N ASP A 117 -6.16 3.28 16.97
CA ASP A 117 -5.91 4.50 17.73
C ASP A 117 -4.66 5.24 17.24
N LYS A 118 -3.60 4.55 16.88
CA LYS A 118 -2.30 5.16 16.55
C LYS A 118 -2.11 5.42 15.06
N SER A 119 -2.66 4.56 14.21
CA SER A 119 -2.49 4.67 12.76
C SER A 119 -3.73 5.11 12.02
N GLY A 120 -4.86 5.27 12.71
CA GLY A 120 -6.07 5.82 12.14
C GLY A 120 -6.89 4.86 11.28
N TYR A 121 -6.71 3.55 11.43
CA TYR A 121 -7.50 2.56 10.70
C TYR A 121 -8.91 2.43 11.27
N ASP A 122 -9.89 2.25 10.40
CA ASP A 122 -11.31 2.11 10.74
C ASP A 122 -11.84 0.67 10.62
N CYS A 123 -10.97 -0.30 10.41
CA CYS A 123 -11.42 -1.69 10.28
C CYS A 123 -11.81 -2.37 11.62
#